data_de564c2e95ba336450ea2b03997f9b10
#
_entry.id   de564c2e95ba336450ea2b03997f9b10
#
_cell.length_a   1.000
_cell.length_b   1.000
_cell.length_c   1.000
_cell.angle_alpha   90.00
_cell.angle_beta   90.00
_cell.angle_gamma   90.00
#
_symmetry.space_group_name_H-M   'P 1'
#
loop_
_entity.id
_entity.type
_entity.pdbx_description
1 polymer ?
#
loop_
_entity_poly.entity_id
_entity_poly.type
_entity_poly.pdbx_seq_one_letter_code
_entity_poly.pdbx_strand_id
1 'polypeptide(L)'
;KLVEGDFLFVYYSGHGGQLPDMDGDEEDGLDETWCLYDGELIDDELHLLWSEFKKDVRILVISDSCHSGTVTKAVAGESEPEGCVKKEMPAEYVRKTYFKNKSFYDNLASELKEAGASEKEVQAGVLLISGCRDEQSSYAFLFDENSAFTTALLKVLSEKPSINYL
;
A
#
# COMPACT_ATOMS: atom_id res chain seq x y z
N LYS A 1 -13.72 3.57 19.30
CA LYS A 1 -12.69 2.51 19.43
C LYS A 1 -13.34 1.19 19.07
N LEU A 2 -12.73 0.44 18.15
CA LEU A 2 -13.16 -0.91 17.82
C LEU A 2 -12.91 -1.85 19.02
N VAL A 3 -13.76 -2.85 19.16
CA VAL A 3 -13.69 -3.86 20.23
C VAL A 3 -13.64 -5.26 19.62
N GLU A 4 -13.38 -6.26 20.47
CA GLU A 4 -13.39 -7.68 20.08
C GLU A 4 -14.63 -8.04 19.25
N GLY A 5 -14.42 -8.70 18.12
CA GLY A 5 -15.47 -9.08 17.16
C GLY A 5 -15.81 -8.02 16.11
N ASP A 6 -15.34 -6.80 16.28
CA ASP A 6 -15.54 -5.75 15.28
C ASP A 6 -14.74 -6.03 13.98
N PHE A 7 -15.18 -5.38 12.91
CA PHE A 7 -14.57 -5.48 11.59
C PHE A 7 -14.25 -4.10 11.04
N LEU A 8 -12.99 -3.91 10.63
CA LEU A 8 -12.54 -2.74 9.90
C LEU A 8 -12.28 -3.10 8.45
N PHE A 9 -12.85 -2.33 7.55
CA PHE A 9 -12.56 -2.41 6.13
C PHE A 9 -11.81 -1.16 5.67
N VAL A 10 -10.63 -1.34 5.07
CA VAL A 10 -9.83 -0.27 4.50
C VAL A 10 -9.65 -0.55 3.02
N TYR A 11 -9.96 0.44 2.21
CA TYR A 11 -9.75 0.36 0.77
C TYR A 11 -8.97 1.58 0.30
N TYR A 12 -7.85 1.32 -0.37
CA TYR A 12 -7.05 2.33 -1.04
C TYR A 12 -6.99 2.01 -2.53
N SER A 13 -7.21 3.01 -3.37
CA SER A 13 -7.02 2.95 -4.81
C SER A 13 -6.32 4.22 -5.27
N GLY A 14 -5.06 4.09 -5.61
CA GLY A 14 -4.22 5.23 -5.95
C GLY A 14 -2.87 4.80 -6.49
N HIS A 15 -1.94 5.73 -6.53
CA HIS A 15 -0.55 5.41 -6.83
C HIS A 15 0.16 4.90 -5.57
N GLY A 16 0.97 3.86 -5.73
CA GLY A 16 1.98 3.50 -4.77
C GLY A 16 3.32 4.16 -5.11
N GLY A 17 4.18 4.27 -4.13
CA GLY A 17 5.53 4.79 -4.25
C GLY A 17 6.47 4.06 -3.31
N GLN A 18 7.73 4.48 -3.30
CA GLN A 18 8.75 3.97 -2.38
C GLN A 18 9.59 5.13 -1.86
N LEU A 19 9.74 5.20 -0.54
CA LEU A 19 10.64 6.13 0.14
C LEU A 19 11.90 5.40 0.63
N PRO A 20 12.98 6.10 0.97
CA PRO A 20 14.08 5.48 1.68
C PRO A 20 13.61 4.89 3.00
N ASP A 21 14.00 3.64 3.26
CA ASP A 21 13.74 2.92 4.49
C ASP A 21 14.07 3.80 5.73
N MET A 22 13.08 3.98 6.58
CA MET A 22 13.12 4.94 7.70
C MET A 22 13.68 4.33 8.98
N ASP A 23 13.46 3.04 9.21
CA ASP A 23 13.85 2.37 10.45
C ASP A 23 14.91 1.28 10.28
N GLY A 24 15.15 0.82 9.08
CA GLY A 24 16.24 -0.08 8.69
C GLY A 24 15.86 -1.56 8.70
N ASP A 25 14.58 -1.88 8.52
CA ASP A 25 14.07 -3.25 8.54
C ASP A 25 13.90 -3.85 7.13
N GLU A 26 13.93 -3.04 6.06
CA GLU A 26 13.76 -3.47 4.69
C GLU A 26 15.08 -3.91 4.03
N GLU A 27 15.07 -5.11 3.39
CA GLU A 27 16.26 -5.69 2.75
C GLU A 27 16.75 -4.87 1.54
N ASP A 28 15.85 -4.20 0.84
CA ASP A 28 16.17 -3.36 -0.32
C ASP A 28 16.40 -1.89 0.03
N GLY A 29 16.13 -1.52 1.30
CA GLY A 29 16.30 -0.18 1.84
C GLY A 29 15.23 0.81 1.38
N LEU A 30 14.02 0.33 1.10
CA LEU A 30 12.89 1.14 0.63
C LEU A 30 11.60 0.74 1.33
N ASP A 31 10.90 1.73 1.90
CA ASP A 31 9.55 1.58 2.44
C ASP A 31 8.50 1.74 1.35
N GLU A 32 7.51 0.87 1.32
CA GLU A 32 6.34 1.02 0.46
C GLU A 32 5.40 2.11 0.97
N THR A 33 4.79 2.83 0.01
CA THR A 33 3.92 3.94 0.38
C THR A 33 2.60 3.98 -0.39
N TRP A 34 1.58 4.57 0.24
CA TRP A 34 0.40 5.08 -0.45
C TRP A 34 0.57 6.56 -0.72
N CYS A 35 0.55 6.95 -1.98
CA CYS A 35 0.68 8.34 -2.38
C CYS A 35 -0.64 9.09 -2.15
N LEU A 36 -0.69 9.91 -1.09
CA LEU A 36 -1.82 10.76 -0.76
C LEU A 36 -1.65 12.15 -1.40
N TYR A 37 -2.62 13.04 -1.18
CA TYR A 37 -2.62 14.38 -1.78
C TYR A 37 -1.46 15.26 -1.31
N ASP A 38 -1.09 15.17 -0.06
CA ASP A 38 -0.14 16.04 0.62
C ASP A 38 1.15 15.36 1.06
N GLY A 39 1.22 14.05 0.92
CA GLY A 39 2.39 13.25 1.30
C GLY A 39 2.20 11.78 0.96
N GLU A 40 3.07 10.98 1.49
CA GLU A 40 3.06 9.53 1.33
C GLU A 40 2.89 8.89 2.71
N LEU A 41 1.97 7.95 2.80
CA LEU A 41 1.72 7.15 3.99
C LEU A 41 2.55 5.87 3.88
N ILE A 42 3.44 5.68 4.84
CA ILE A 42 4.41 4.58 4.86
C ILE A 42 3.75 3.33 5.46
N ASP A 43 4.14 2.17 5.01
CA ASP A 43 3.62 0.89 5.51
C ASP A 43 3.93 0.67 7.00
N ASP A 44 5.05 1.12 7.52
CA ASP A 44 5.37 1.17 8.94
C ASP A 44 4.36 1.97 9.78
N GLU A 45 3.87 3.10 9.26
CA GLU A 45 2.80 3.84 9.92
C GLU A 45 1.53 3.01 9.99
N LEU A 46 1.22 2.26 8.92
CA LEU A 46 0.08 1.35 8.89
C LEU A 46 0.28 0.20 9.88
N HIS A 47 1.48 -0.39 9.91
CA HIS A 47 1.81 -1.45 10.87
C HIS A 47 1.64 -0.99 12.32
N LEU A 48 2.16 0.20 12.64
CA LEU A 48 1.98 0.82 13.94
C LEU A 48 0.50 1.06 14.27
N LEU A 49 -0.29 1.52 13.30
CA LEU A 49 -1.74 1.67 13.48
C LEU A 49 -2.43 0.33 13.72
N TRP A 50 -2.06 -0.73 12.98
CA TRP A 50 -2.62 -2.06 13.19
C TRP A 50 -2.30 -2.62 14.59
N SER A 51 -1.13 -2.30 15.14
CA SER A 51 -0.72 -2.73 16.48
C SER A 51 -1.57 -2.13 17.61
N GLU A 52 -2.25 -1.00 17.36
CA GLU A 52 -3.14 -0.36 18.34
C GLU A 52 -4.51 -1.05 18.48
N PHE A 53 -4.83 -1.97 17.55
CA PHE A 53 -6.10 -2.70 17.62
C PHE A 53 -5.98 -3.92 18.52
N LYS A 54 -7.07 -4.19 19.23
CA LYS A 54 -7.14 -5.31 20.16
C LYS A 54 -7.20 -6.64 19.42
N LYS A 55 -6.80 -7.69 20.13
CA LYS A 55 -7.05 -9.06 19.72
C LYS A 55 -8.52 -9.26 19.32
N ASP A 56 -8.73 -10.12 18.31
CA ASP A 56 -10.05 -10.46 17.75
C ASP A 56 -10.78 -9.31 17.03
N VAL A 57 -10.17 -8.15 16.84
CA VAL A 57 -10.55 -7.20 15.78
C VAL A 57 -10.07 -7.75 14.45
N ARG A 58 -10.93 -7.71 13.44
CA ARG A 58 -10.59 -8.17 12.08
C ARG A 58 -10.44 -6.96 11.17
N ILE A 59 -9.33 -6.91 10.45
CA ILE A 59 -9.00 -5.80 9.55
C ILE A 59 -8.81 -6.40 8.15
N LEU A 60 -9.65 -5.99 7.21
CA LEU A 60 -9.45 -6.28 5.79
C LEU A 60 -8.96 -5.03 5.09
N VAL A 61 -7.77 -5.10 4.56
CA VAL A 61 -7.14 -4.04 3.77
C VAL A 61 -7.13 -4.46 2.31
N ILE A 62 -7.65 -3.62 1.45
CA ILE A 62 -7.54 -3.79 0.00
C ILE A 62 -6.71 -2.62 -0.53
N SER A 63 -5.55 -2.93 -1.09
CA SER A 63 -4.64 -1.95 -1.70
C SER A 63 -4.59 -2.15 -3.20
N ASP A 64 -5.28 -1.28 -3.92
CA ASP A 64 -5.26 -1.23 -5.38
C ASP A 64 -4.25 -0.16 -5.83
N SER A 65 -2.98 -0.45 -5.58
CA SER A 65 -1.82 0.36 -5.92
C SER A 65 -0.64 -0.53 -6.32
N CYS A 66 0.39 0.06 -6.87
CA CYS A 66 1.63 -0.61 -7.25
C CYS A 66 2.82 0.06 -6.56
N HIS A 67 3.69 -0.72 -5.96
CA HIS A 67 4.88 -0.24 -5.23
C HIS A 67 6.19 -0.59 -5.94
N SER A 68 6.15 -1.28 -7.09
CA SER A 68 7.30 -1.84 -7.79
C SER A 68 8.25 -0.81 -8.43
N GLY A 69 8.48 0.30 -7.78
CA GLY A 69 9.15 1.52 -8.29
C GLY A 69 10.59 1.41 -8.71
N THR A 70 11.31 0.29 -8.60
CA THR A 70 12.74 0.38 -8.90
C THR A 70 13.47 -0.86 -9.38
N VAL A 71 13.09 -2.05 -9.04
CA VAL A 71 14.03 -3.18 -9.21
C VAL A 71 13.78 -3.99 -10.45
N THR A 72 12.61 -4.14 -10.88
CA THR A 72 12.35 -4.59 -12.24
C THR A 72 12.45 -3.40 -13.18
N LYS A 73 13.66 -2.99 -13.51
CA LYS A 73 13.89 -2.45 -14.86
C LYS A 73 12.98 -3.27 -15.74
N ALA A 74 11.93 -2.63 -16.27
CA ALA A 74 11.10 -3.22 -17.29
C ALA A 74 12.01 -4.11 -18.10
N VAL A 75 11.71 -5.39 -18.18
CA VAL A 75 12.37 -6.25 -19.15
C VAL A 75 12.26 -5.45 -20.43
N ALA A 76 13.40 -4.94 -20.89
CA ALA A 76 13.42 -3.89 -21.89
C ALA A 76 12.59 -4.36 -23.08
N GLY A 77 11.40 -3.80 -23.25
CA GLY A 77 10.47 -4.16 -24.31
C GLY A 77 9.02 -4.36 -23.96
N GLU A 78 8.61 -4.42 -22.69
CA GLU A 78 7.18 -4.44 -22.36
C GLU A 78 6.62 -3.02 -22.40
N SER A 79 5.96 -2.69 -23.51
CA SER A 79 5.14 -1.48 -23.62
C SER A 79 3.93 -1.62 -22.70
N GLU A 80 3.54 -0.53 -22.02
CA GLU A 80 2.28 -0.49 -21.28
C GLU A 80 1.13 -0.90 -22.21
N PRO A 81 0.16 -1.69 -21.71
CA PRO A 81 -1.00 -2.05 -22.51
C PRO A 81 -1.71 -0.78 -23.00
N GLU A 82 -2.13 -0.77 -24.26
CA GLU A 82 -2.81 0.39 -24.84
C GLU A 82 -4.04 0.77 -24.03
N GLY A 83 -4.18 2.04 -23.69
CA GLY A 83 -5.30 2.54 -22.89
C GLY A 83 -5.18 2.29 -21.39
N CYS A 84 -4.02 1.89 -20.89
CA CYS A 84 -3.76 1.67 -19.47
C CYS A 84 -2.69 2.64 -18.94
N VAL A 85 -2.75 2.90 -17.64
CA VAL A 85 -1.74 3.66 -16.88
C VAL A 85 -1.35 2.85 -15.66
N LYS A 86 -0.05 2.76 -15.37
CA LYS A 86 0.44 2.14 -14.14
C LYS A 86 -0.02 2.91 -12.91
N LYS A 87 -0.37 2.19 -11.87
CA LYS A 87 -0.74 2.77 -10.56
C LYS A 87 0.50 2.95 -9.67
N GLU A 88 1.58 3.38 -10.26
CA GLU A 88 2.87 3.63 -9.64
C GLU A 88 3.23 5.10 -9.82
N MET A 89 3.65 5.76 -8.74
CA MET A 89 4.11 7.13 -8.81
C MET A 89 5.52 7.16 -9.42
N PRO A 90 5.74 7.96 -10.49
CA PRO A 90 7.09 8.09 -11.04
C PRO A 90 8.08 8.56 -9.98
N ALA A 91 9.24 7.90 -9.91
CA ALA A 91 10.25 8.11 -8.87
C ALA A 91 10.71 9.58 -8.72
N GLU A 92 10.65 10.37 -9.80
CA GLU A 92 10.98 11.80 -9.75
C GLU A 92 9.99 12.60 -8.88
N TYR A 93 8.68 12.24 -8.91
CA TYR A 93 7.65 12.88 -8.09
C TYR A 93 7.74 12.44 -6.64
N VAL A 94 7.98 11.15 -6.40
CA VAL A 94 8.26 10.60 -5.06
C VAL A 94 9.41 11.34 -4.42
N ARG A 95 10.57 11.41 -5.09
CA ARG A 95 11.74 12.14 -4.59
C ARG A 95 11.44 13.61 -4.33
N LYS A 96 10.72 14.27 -5.23
CA LYS A 96 10.36 15.68 -5.07
C LYS A 96 9.48 15.89 -3.84
N THR A 97 8.49 15.02 -3.61
CA THR A 97 7.63 15.04 -2.44
C THR A 97 8.42 14.80 -1.16
N TYR A 98 9.28 13.79 -1.16
CA TYR A 98 10.18 13.49 -0.04
C TYR A 98 11.04 14.70 0.34
N PHE A 99 11.80 15.26 -0.61
CA PHE A 99 12.68 16.40 -0.32
C PHE A 99 11.92 17.66 0.08
N LYS A 100 10.73 17.88 -0.47
CA LYS A 100 9.86 18.98 -0.06
C LYS A 100 9.42 18.87 1.40
N ASN A 101 9.14 17.64 1.83
CA ASN A 101 8.63 17.32 3.17
C ASN A 101 9.70 16.65 4.06
N LYS A 102 10.99 16.80 3.72
CA LYS A 102 12.07 16.07 4.38
C LYS A 102 12.04 16.15 5.89
N SER A 103 11.81 17.35 6.44
CA SER A 103 11.75 17.52 7.90
C SER A 103 10.59 16.73 8.55
N PHE A 104 9.49 16.56 7.82
CA PHE A 104 8.37 15.74 8.28
C PHE A 104 8.77 14.26 8.33
N TYR A 105 9.34 13.74 7.24
CA TYR A 105 9.77 12.34 7.18
C TYR A 105 10.94 12.04 8.14
N ASP A 106 11.90 12.95 8.31
CA ASP A 106 12.97 12.78 9.31
C ASP A 106 12.43 12.68 10.75
N ASN A 107 11.39 13.46 11.07
CA ASN A 107 10.73 13.37 12.38
C ASN A 107 9.93 12.07 12.50
N LEU A 108 9.19 11.71 11.47
CA LEU A 108 8.41 10.48 11.40
C LEU A 108 9.30 9.24 11.60
N ALA A 109 10.45 9.18 10.90
CA ALA A 109 11.43 8.12 11.07
C ALA A 109 11.89 7.98 12.54
N SER A 110 12.11 9.11 13.21
CA SER A 110 12.49 9.10 14.63
C SER A 110 11.35 8.59 15.52
N GLU A 111 10.12 8.99 15.22
CA GLU A 111 8.92 8.57 15.95
C GLU A 111 8.64 7.07 15.77
N LEU A 112 8.73 6.55 14.54
CA LEU A 112 8.55 5.14 14.22
C LEU A 112 9.59 4.28 14.93
N LYS A 113 10.86 4.69 14.87
CA LYS A 113 11.95 4.01 15.55
C LYS A 113 11.81 4.04 17.08
N GLU A 114 11.44 5.17 17.67
CA GLU A 114 11.19 5.29 19.11
C GLU A 114 9.97 4.42 19.54
N ALA A 115 8.98 4.32 18.68
CA ALA A 115 7.81 3.48 18.90
C ALA A 115 8.11 1.99 18.72
N GLY A 116 9.24 1.62 18.08
CA GLY A 116 9.56 0.25 17.69
C GLY A 116 8.52 -0.28 16.70
N ALA A 117 8.19 0.52 15.67
CA ALA A 117 7.05 0.26 14.81
C ALA A 117 7.11 -1.12 14.15
N SER A 118 8.22 -1.48 13.52
CA SER A 118 8.44 -2.76 12.86
C SER A 118 8.47 -3.97 13.81
N GLU A 119 8.81 -3.76 15.09
CA GLU A 119 8.89 -4.82 16.10
C GLU A 119 7.57 -5.03 16.87
N LYS A 120 6.60 -4.13 16.70
CA LYS A 120 5.32 -4.23 17.42
C LYS A 120 4.48 -5.40 16.95
N GLU A 121 4.05 -6.21 17.90
CA GLU A 121 3.13 -7.32 17.64
C GLU A 121 1.72 -6.80 17.33
N VAL A 122 1.21 -7.12 16.14
CA VAL A 122 -0.17 -6.87 15.75
C VAL A 122 -1.05 -8.00 16.26
N GLN A 123 -1.89 -7.69 17.25
CA GLN A 123 -2.83 -8.67 17.86
C GLN A 123 -4.11 -8.85 17.06
N ALA A 124 -4.49 -7.85 16.27
CA ALA A 124 -5.64 -7.93 15.37
C ALA A 124 -5.39 -8.90 14.22
N GLY A 125 -6.44 -9.52 13.71
CA GLY A 125 -6.36 -10.32 12.49
C GLY A 125 -6.36 -9.40 11.25
N VAL A 126 -5.20 -9.15 10.67
CA VAL A 126 -5.05 -8.32 9.46
C VAL A 126 -4.92 -9.19 8.22
N LEU A 127 -5.76 -8.94 7.23
CA LEU A 127 -5.66 -9.52 5.89
C LEU A 127 -5.49 -8.40 4.87
N LEU A 128 -4.35 -8.40 4.18
CA LEU A 128 -4.08 -7.52 3.04
C LEU A 128 -4.33 -8.26 1.72
N ILE A 129 -5.11 -7.64 0.86
CA ILE A 129 -5.27 -8.05 -0.54
C ILE A 129 -4.73 -6.93 -1.42
N SER A 130 -3.63 -7.19 -2.10
CA SER A 130 -2.97 -6.23 -2.98
C SER A 130 -3.31 -6.48 -4.44
N GLY A 131 -3.40 -5.40 -5.22
CA GLY A 131 -3.67 -5.45 -6.66
C GLY A 131 -2.50 -5.97 -7.50
N CYS A 132 -1.30 -6.00 -6.95
CA CYS A 132 -0.09 -6.56 -7.56
C CYS A 132 0.84 -7.11 -6.47
N ARG A 133 1.79 -7.93 -6.89
CA ARG A 133 2.97 -8.28 -6.09
C ARG A 133 4.09 -7.28 -6.39
N ASP A 134 5.12 -7.27 -5.56
CA ASP A 134 6.27 -6.35 -5.66
C ASP A 134 6.94 -6.35 -7.03
N GLU A 135 6.88 -7.48 -7.75
CA GLU A 135 7.42 -7.64 -9.10
C GLU A 135 6.40 -7.36 -10.22
N GLN A 136 5.17 -6.96 -9.90
CA GLN A 136 4.07 -6.80 -10.85
C GLN A 136 3.57 -5.36 -10.87
N SER A 137 2.98 -4.95 -12.00
CA SER A 137 2.34 -3.65 -12.13
C SER A 137 0.81 -3.79 -12.08
N SER A 138 0.16 -2.95 -11.30
CA SER A 138 -1.28 -2.74 -11.35
C SER A 138 -1.60 -1.63 -12.34
N TYR A 139 -2.70 -1.76 -13.08
CA TYR A 139 -3.08 -0.84 -14.13
C TYR A 139 -4.46 -0.25 -13.88
N ALA A 140 -4.60 1.05 -14.12
CA ALA A 140 -5.86 1.73 -14.29
C ALA A 140 -6.18 1.84 -15.79
N PHE A 141 -7.45 1.66 -16.16
CA PHE A 141 -7.90 1.92 -17.52
C PHE A 141 -8.23 3.40 -17.69
N LEU A 142 -7.80 4.01 -18.82
CA LEU A 142 -8.03 5.44 -19.08
C LEU A 142 -9.50 5.82 -19.25
N PHE A 143 -10.33 4.87 -19.63
CA PHE A 143 -11.74 5.10 -20.00
C PHE A 143 -12.73 4.34 -19.13
N ASP A 144 -12.26 3.56 -18.12
CA ASP A 144 -13.09 2.83 -17.19
C ASP A 144 -13.11 3.54 -15.82
N GLU A 145 -14.20 3.38 -15.10
CA GLU A 145 -14.37 3.94 -13.76
C GLU A 145 -13.47 3.26 -12.72
N ASN A 146 -13.08 1.99 -12.97
CA ASN A 146 -12.31 1.17 -12.06
C ASN A 146 -11.02 0.66 -12.71
N SER A 147 -10.03 0.37 -11.87
CA SER A 147 -8.82 -0.35 -12.28
C SER A 147 -9.12 -1.80 -12.68
N ALA A 148 -8.15 -2.45 -13.31
CA ALA A 148 -8.23 -3.86 -13.65
C ALA A 148 -8.49 -4.75 -12.41
N PHE A 149 -7.75 -4.49 -11.31
CA PHE A 149 -7.92 -5.22 -10.06
C PHE A 149 -9.31 -5.01 -9.45
N THR A 150 -9.74 -3.75 -9.29
CA THR A 150 -11.06 -3.43 -8.73
C THR A 150 -12.19 -4.01 -9.56
N THR A 151 -12.09 -3.94 -10.90
CA THR A 151 -13.07 -4.56 -11.81
C THR A 151 -13.17 -6.07 -11.59
N ALA A 152 -12.02 -6.76 -11.51
CA ALA A 152 -11.98 -8.20 -11.25
C ALA A 152 -12.55 -8.55 -9.86
N LEU A 153 -12.19 -7.77 -8.83
CA LEU A 153 -12.70 -7.96 -7.46
C LEU A 153 -14.23 -7.82 -7.41
N LEU A 154 -14.78 -6.75 -7.97
CA LEU A 154 -16.22 -6.51 -8.00
C LEU A 154 -16.96 -7.60 -8.77
N LYS A 155 -16.38 -8.10 -9.86
CA LYS A 155 -16.93 -9.22 -10.62
C LYS A 155 -17.02 -10.47 -9.75
N VAL A 156 -15.94 -10.86 -9.08
CA VAL A 156 -15.92 -12.05 -8.20
C VAL A 156 -16.95 -11.92 -7.08
N LEU A 157 -17.01 -10.74 -6.42
CA LEU A 157 -17.98 -10.50 -5.36
C LEU A 157 -19.43 -10.55 -5.84
N SER A 158 -19.71 -10.08 -7.07
CA SER A 158 -21.06 -10.13 -7.65
C SER A 158 -21.48 -11.53 -8.04
N GLU A 159 -20.54 -12.35 -8.55
CA GLU A 159 -20.80 -13.74 -8.96
C GLU A 159 -20.88 -14.70 -7.75
N LYS A 160 -20.22 -14.39 -6.67
CA LYS A 160 -20.12 -15.22 -5.46
C LYS A 160 -20.37 -14.40 -4.18
N PRO A 161 -21.58 -13.90 -3.97
CA PRO A 161 -21.87 -12.99 -2.85
C PRO A 161 -21.69 -13.62 -1.46
N SER A 162 -21.60 -14.94 -1.37
CA SER A 162 -21.36 -15.68 -0.13
C SER A 162 -19.91 -16.17 0.02
N ILE A 163 -19.00 -15.72 -0.83
CA ILE A 163 -17.59 -16.05 -0.69
C ILE A 163 -17.08 -15.49 0.64
N ASN A 164 -16.39 -16.31 1.39
CA ASN A 164 -15.59 -15.83 2.51
C ASN A 164 -14.10 -15.85 2.10
N TYR A 165 -13.28 -15.12 2.81
CA TYR A 165 -11.85 -14.98 2.57
C TYR A 165 -10.99 -15.82 3.53
N LEU A 166 -11.62 -16.80 4.17
CA LEU A 166 -10.98 -17.80 5.03
C LEU A 166 -10.77 -19.10 4.27
#